data_ef7371f23816627109a6ac02b0e5eedd
#
_entry.id   ef7371f23816627109a6ac02b0e5eedd
#
_cell.length_a   1.000
_cell.length_b   1.000
_cell.length_c   1.000
_cell.angle_alpha   90.00
_cell.angle_beta   90.00
_cell.angle_gamma   90.00
#
_symmetry.space_group_name_H-M   'P 1'
#
loop_
_entity.id
_entity.type
_entity.pdbx_description
1 polymer ?
#
loop_
_entity_poly.entity_id
_entity_poly.type
_entity_poly.pdbx_seq_one_letter_code
_entity_poly.pdbx_strand_id
1 'polypeptide(L)'
;TALPILCHGVVELSLLGENRILAYYGLKRLNEKPGKGLQSIIKICGLEKHAITIDDIVFKIGPRINAAGHMEVDAEGENAAPSGGHSAVYLMVARDEEVATEYGAFIDRSNQDRKNIDRSVTQEAHDFIEHHPQMKELKSTVIYNPQWMKGIVGIVASRLIETYYRPTVVLTMSNGFVTGSARSVPGFDLYQAVESCAD
;
A
#
# COMPACT_ATOMS: atom_id res chain seq x y z
N THR A 1 -18.55 -14.19 -0.43
CA THR A 1 -17.16 -13.85 -0.08
C THR A 1 -17.02 -12.33 0.00
N ALA A 2 -16.28 -11.81 0.99
CA ALA A 2 -16.03 -10.36 1.15
C ALA A 2 -14.88 -9.86 0.23
N LEU A 3 -14.30 -10.75 -0.58
CA LEU A 3 -13.16 -10.45 -1.45
C LEU A 3 -13.40 -9.26 -2.41
N PRO A 4 -14.56 -9.13 -3.07
CA PRO A 4 -14.82 -8.00 -3.95
C PRO A 4 -14.77 -6.64 -3.25
N ILE A 5 -15.22 -6.55 -2.00
CA ILE A 5 -15.16 -5.30 -1.22
C ILE A 5 -13.74 -4.89 -0.93
N LEU A 6 -12.88 -5.84 -0.56
CA LEU A 6 -11.46 -5.55 -0.30
C LEU A 6 -10.77 -5.02 -1.56
N CYS A 7 -11.06 -5.61 -2.72
CA CYS A 7 -10.53 -5.10 -3.99
C CYS A 7 -11.02 -3.68 -4.28
N HIS A 8 -12.29 -3.36 -4.04
CA HIS A 8 -12.84 -2.03 -4.31
C HIS A 8 -12.30 -0.97 -3.35
N GLY A 9 -12.16 -1.30 -2.07
CA GLY A 9 -11.64 -0.37 -1.05
C GLY A 9 -10.14 -0.06 -1.21
N VAL A 10 -9.39 -0.96 -1.85
CA VAL A 10 -7.92 -0.79 -2.03
C VAL A 10 -7.56 -0.14 -3.38
N VAL A 11 -8.42 -0.24 -4.40
CA VAL A 11 -8.11 0.19 -5.78
C VAL A 11 -8.90 1.44 -6.21
N GLU A 12 -9.59 2.13 -5.29
CA GLU A 12 -10.41 3.33 -5.56
C GLU A 12 -11.40 3.15 -6.73
N LEU A 13 -11.98 1.96 -6.86
CA LEU A 13 -12.99 1.71 -7.88
C LEU A 13 -14.31 2.41 -7.54
N SER A 14 -14.93 3.02 -8.53
CA SER A 14 -16.23 3.66 -8.35
C SER A 14 -17.29 2.66 -7.85
N LEU A 15 -17.96 3.00 -6.76
CA LEU A 15 -19.05 2.21 -6.18
C LEU A 15 -20.39 2.48 -6.91
N LEU A 16 -20.40 2.35 -8.23
CA LEU A 16 -21.57 2.48 -9.09
C LEU A 16 -21.91 1.13 -9.73
N GLY A 17 -23.15 0.98 -10.20
CA GLY A 17 -23.61 -0.23 -10.88
C GLY A 17 -23.37 -1.52 -10.08
N GLU A 18 -22.79 -2.51 -10.73
CA GLU A 18 -22.50 -3.82 -10.15
C GLU A 18 -21.52 -3.75 -8.98
N ASN A 19 -20.56 -2.82 -9.01
CA ASN A 19 -19.60 -2.62 -7.93
C ASN A 19 -20.31 -2.26 -6.62
N ARG A 20 -21.36 -1.45 -6.68
CA ARG A 20 -22.17 -1.10 -5.51
C ARG A 20 -22.90 -2.32 -4.95
N ILE A 21 -23.42 -3.18 -5.81
CA ILE A 21 -24.12 -4.41 -5.40
C ILE A 21 -23.12 -5.36 -4.71
N LEU A 22 -21.96 -5.58 -5.30
CA LEU A 22 -20.92 -6.42 -4.73
C LEU A 22 -20.41 -5.87 -3.38
N ALA A 23 -20.22 -4.56 -3.29
CA ALA A 23 -19.81 -3.90 -2.05
C ALA A 23 -20.87 -4.04 -0.95
N TYR A 24 -22.15 -3.83 -1.28
CA TYR A 24 -23.24 -3.97 -0.32
C TYR A 24 -23.37 -5.39 0.25
N TYR A 25 -23.46 -6.39 -0.63
CA TYR A 25 -23.59 -7.78 -0.17
C TYR A 25 -22.33 -8.33 0.47
N GLY A 26 -21.17 -7.91 0.01
CA GLY A 26 -19.90 -8.28 0.63
C GLY A 26 -19.75 -7.71 2.04
N LEU A 27 -20.12 -6.42 2.25
CA LEU A 27 -20.11 -5.78 3.57
C LEU A 27 -21.11 -6.45 4.51
N LYS A 28 -22.32 -6.75 4.01
CA LYS A 28 -23.31 -7.51 4.76
C LYS A 28 -22.76 -8.86 5.18
N ARG A 29 -22.15 -9.61 4.25
CA ARG A 29 -21.55 -10.91 4.53
C ARG A 29 -20.39 -10.82 5.52
N LEU A 30 -19.58 -9.77 5.42
CA LEU A 30 -18.46 -9.52 6.33
C LEU A 30 -18.95 -9.33 7.77
N ASN A 31 -20.06 -8.63 7.97
CA ASN A 31 -20.67 -8.39 9.28
C ASN A 31 -21.42 -9.62 9.85
N GLU A 32 -22.03 -10.42 8.99
CA GLU A 32 -22.84 -11.57 9.43
C GLU A 32 -22.01 -12.82 9.68
N LYS A 33 -21.12 -13.16 8.74
CA LYS A 33 -20.37 -14.41 8.77
C LYS A 33 -19.00 -14.26 8.06
N PRO A 34 -18.04 -13.52 8.63
CA PRO A 34 -16.70 -13.42 8.09
C PRO A 34 -16.00 -14.79 8.12
N GLY A 35 -15.15 -15.06 7.12
CA GLY A 35 -14.24 -16.20 7.14
C GLY A 35 -13.18 -16.05 8.25
N LYS A 36 -12.54 -17.16 8.65
CA LYS A 36 -11.56 -17.19 9.76
C LYS A 36 -10.44 -16.15 9.59
N GLY A 37 -9.88 -16.02 8.40
CA GLY A 37 -8.85 -15.02 8.12
C GLY A 37 -9.34 -13.58 8.29
N LEU A 38 -10.56 -13.27 7.83
CA LEU A 38 -11.16 -11.95 8.03
C LEU A 38 -11.51 -11.70 9.50
N GLN A 39 -11.92 -12.73 10.26
CA GLN A 39 -12.12 -12.62 11.71
C GLN A 39 -10.81 -12.25 12.41
N SER A 40 -9.69 -12.87 12.04
CA SER A 40 -8.37 -12.54 12.60
C SER A 40 -8.00 -11.07 12.35
N ILE A 41 -8.13 -10.57 11.11
CA ILE A 41 -7.82 -9.16 10.80
C ILE A 41 -8.79 -8.19 11.48
N ILE A 42 -10.09 -8.52 11.57
CA ILE A 42 -11.08 -7.72 12.29
C ILE A 42 -10.69 -7.57 13.76
N LYS A 43 -10.26 -8.67 14.40
CA LYS A 43 -9.77 -8.68 15.78
C LYS A 43 -8.52 -7.82 15.94
N ILE A 44 -7.54 -7.98 15.07
CA ILE A 44 -6.30 -7.19 15.06
C ILE A 44 -6.58 -5.69 14.88
N CYS A 45 -7.60 -5.34 14.07
CA CYS A 45 -8.03 -3.96 13.88
C CYS A 45 -8.86 -3.39 15.04
N GLY A 46 -9.24 -4.21 16.03
CA GLY A 46 -10.10 -3.80 17.13
C GLY A 46 -11.55 -3.51 16.71
N LEU A 47 -12.05 -4.15 15.64
CA LEU A 47 -13.35 -3.89 15.04
C LEU A 47 -14.45 -4.85 15.51
N GLU A 48 -14.19 -5.70 16.50
CA GLU A 48 -15.14 -6.75 16.94
C GLU A 48 -16.42 -6.21 17.59
N LYS A 49 -16.39 -4.97 18.07
CA LYS A 49 -17.46 -4.41 18.93
C LYS A 49 -18.49 -3.56 18.19
N HIS A 50 -18.33 -3.35 16.89
CA HIS A 50 -19.27 -2.56 16.09
C HIS A 50 -19.41 -3.13 14.67
N ALA A 51 -20.46 -2.72 13.99
CA ALA A 51 -20.64 -3.09 12.59
C ALA A 51 -19.53 -2.47 11.73
N ILE A 52 -18.85 -3.30 10.96
CA ILE A 52 -17.79 -2.89 10.05
C ILE A 52 -18.36 -2.03 8.93
N THR A 53 -17.73 -0.92 8.66
CA THR A 53 -18.10 0.04 7.61
C THR A 53 -17.15 -0.06 6.41
N ILE A 54 -17.48 0.63 5.32
CA ILE A 54 -16.57 0.77 4.17
C ILE A 54 -15.29 1.49 4.60
N ASP A 55 -15.38 2.51 5.44
CA ASP A 55 -14.22 3.25 5.96
C ASP A 55 -13.27 2.34 6.75
N ASP A 56 -13.82 1.41 7.55
CA ASP A 56 -12.99 0.43 8.27
C ASP A 56 -12.23 -0.49 7.28
N ILE A 57 -12.88 -0.85 6.17
CA ILE A 57 -12.22 -1.65 5.12
C ILE A 57 -11.12 -0.84 4.46
N VAL A 58 -11.40 0.39 4.03
CA VAL A 58 -10.45 1.24 3.30
C VAL A 58 -9.26 1.65 4.17
N PHE A 59 -9.51 2.06 5.42
CA PHE A 59 -8.48 2.69 6.26
C PHE A 59 -7.84 1.76 7.30
N LYS A 60 -8.45 0.61 7.60
CA LYS A 60 -7.93 -0.32 8.62
C LYS A 60 -7.60 -1.71 8.05
N ILE A 61 -8.54 -2.37 7.36
CA ILE A 61 -8.36 -3.74 6.87
C ILE A 61 -7.51 -3.76 5.60
N GLY A 62 -7.88 -2.97 4.59
CA GLY A 62 -7.24 -2.93 3.28
C GLY A 62 -5.74 -2.63 3.33
N PRO A 63 -5.29 -1.58 4.06
CA PRO A 63 -3.88 -1.26 4.16
C PRO A 63 -3.01 -2.37 4.76
N ARG A 64 -3.55 -3.20 5.66
CA ARG A 64 -2.84 -4.35 6.22
C ARG A 64 -2.65 -5.44 5.17
N ILE A 65 -3.72 -5.80 4.48
CA ILE A 65 -3.68 -6.82 3.43
C ILE A 65 -2.74 -6.39 2.29
N ASN A 66 -2.81 -5.11 1.90
CA ASN A 66 -1.98 -4.56 0.84
C ASN A 66 -0.50 -4.47 1.24
N ALA A 67 -0.20 -4.19 2.51
CA ALA A 67 1.18 -4.12 3.00
C ALA A 67 1.94 -5.43 2.81
N ALA A 68 1.27 -6.58 2.90
CA ALA A 68 1.88 -7.88 2.65
C ALA A 68 2.51 -7.98 1.26
N GLY A 69 1.87 -7.43 0.21
CA GLY A 69 2.41 -7.42 -1.14
C GLY A 69 3.52 -6.38 -1.39
N HIS A 70 3.63 -5.36 -0.54
CA HIS A 70 4.66 -4.31 -0.70
C HIS A 70 5.95 -4.57 0.08
N MET A 71 5.91 -5.49 1.05
CA MET A 71 7.03 -5.84 1.90
C MET A 71 7.72 -7.14 1.45
N GLU A 72 7.53 -7.54 0.19
CA GLU A 72 8.28 -8.65 -0.37
C GLU A 72 9.77 -8.32 -0.33
N VAL A 73 10.44 -8.91 0.63
CA VAL A 73 11.89 -9.07 0.59
C VAL A 73 12.12 -10.28 -0.30
N ASP A 74 13.01 -10.17 -1.28
CA ASP A 74 13.49 -11.28 -2.09
C ASP A 74 14.20 -12.31 -1.16
N ALA A 75 13.41 -13.07 -0.43
CA ALA A 75 13.87 -14.17 0.39
C ALA A 75 13.94 -15.41 -0.50
N GLU A 76 14.99 -15.51 -1.29
CA GLU A 76 15.38 -16.76 -1.94
C GLU A 76 15.90 -17.72 -0.87
N GLY A 77 15.14 -18.79 -0.60
CA GLY A 77 15.56 -19.89 0.27
C GLY A 77 14.43 -20.87 0.56
N GLU A 78 14.73 -22.15 0.64
CA GLU A 78 13.78 -23.25 0.92
C GLU A 78 13.03 -23.12 2.26
N ASN A 79 13.44 -22.18 3.13
CA ASN A 79 12.81 -21.87 4.42
C ASN A 79 12.33 -20.41 4.50
N ALA A 80 12.16 -19.74 3.36
CA ALA A 80 11.61 -18.39 3.34
C ALA A 80 10.16 -18.41 3.87
N ALA A 81 9.86 -17.50 4.79
CA ALA A 81 8.48 -17.24 5.17
C ALA A 81 7.67 -16.95 3.86
N PRO A 82 6.39 -17.35 3.80
CA PRO A 82 5.58 -17.14 2.59
C PRO A 82 5.72 -15.69 2.13
N SER A 83 6.02 -15.49 0.84
CA SER A 83 6.11 -14.13 0.27
C SER A 83 4.85 -13.34 0.65
N GLY A 84 5.00 -12.04 0.92
CA GLY A 84 3.93 -11.23 1.49
C GLY A 84 2.62 -11.32 0.73
N GLY A 85 2.65 -11.38 -0.63
CA GLY A 85 1.47 -11.56 -1.46
C GLY A 85 0.75 -12.89 -1.24
N HIS A 86 1.50 -13.98 -1.08
CA HIS A 86 0.94 -15.29 -0.75
C HIS A 86 0.32 -15.30 0.65
N SER A 87 0.91 -14.61 1.63
CA SER A 87 0.37 -14.52 2.99
C SER A 87 -1.03 -13.92 3.04
N ALA A 88 -1.31 -12.92 2.22
CA ALA A 88 -2.65 -12.35 2.09
C ALA A 88 -3.65 -13.37 1.53
N VAL A 89 -3.26 -14.15 0.52
CA VAL A 89 -4.11 -15.21 -0.05
C VAL A 89 -4.34 -16.32 0.98
N TYR A 90 -3.30 -16.81 1.66
CA TYR A 90 -3.42 -17.83 2.69
C TYR A 90 -4.33 -17.39 3.83
N LEU A 91 -4.20 -16.13 4.27
CA LEU A 91 -5.14 -15.56 5.25
C LEU A 91 -6.59 -15.61 4.75
N MET A 92 -6.84 -15.18 3.52
CA MET A 92 -8.21 -15.11 2.97
C MET A 92 -8.86 -16.49 2.82
N VAL A 93 -8.10 -17.55 2.54
CA VAL A 93 -8.60 -18.90 2.39
C VAL A 93 -8.48 -19.75 3.64
N ALA A 94 -7.93 -19.22 4.74
CA ALA A 94 -7.72 -19.95 5.99
C ALA A 94 -9.05 -20.49 6.53
N ARG A 95 -9.06 -21.78 6.83
CA ARG A 95 -10.21 -22.50 7.43
C ARG A 95 -9.98 -22.79 8.90
N ASP A 96 -8.74 -22.78 9.32
CA ASP A 96 -8.30 -23.02 10.69
C ASP A 96 -8.02 -21.67 11.39
N GLU A 97 -8.31 -21.60 12.68
CA GLU A 97 -8.15 -20.37 13.47
C GLU A 97 -6.70 -20.08 13.82
N GLU A 98 -5.90 -21.13 14.05
CA GLU A 98 -4.49 -20.99 14.36
C GLU A 98 -3.74 -20.44 13.16
N VAL A 99 -3.96 -21.03 11.97
CA VAL A 99 -3.42 -20.57 10.70
C VAL A 99 -3.85 -19.12 10.40
N ALA A 100 -5.13 -18.79 10.59
CA ALA A 100 -5.65 -17.45 10.40
C ALA A 100 -5.00 -16.43 11.35
N THR A 101 -4.73 -16.83 12.59
CA THR A 101 -4.08 -15.97 13.59
C THR A 101 -2.62 -15.70 13.23
N GLU A 102 -1.90 -16.73 12.80
CA GLU A 102 -0.50 -16.62 12.39
C GLU A 102 -0.33 -15.67 11.20
N TYR A 103 -1.07 -15.90 10.11
CA TYR A 103 -1.01 -15.02 8.93
C TYR A 103 -1.53 -13.61 9.21
N GLY A 104 -2.55 -13.47 10.06
CA GLY A 104 -3.04 -12.17 10.50
C GLY A 104 -1.99 -11.37 11.25
N ALA A 105 -1.29 -12.00 12.19
CA ALA A 105 -0.20 -11.38 12.94
C ALA A 105 1.00 -11.03 12.05
N PHE A 106 1.32 -11.87 11.07
CA PHE A 106 2.37 -11.57 10.08
C PHE A 106 2.02 -10.33 9.25
N ILE A 107 0.81 -10.26 8.72
CA ILE A 107 0.33 -9.14 7.90
C ILE A 107 0.28 -7.83 8.70
N ASP A 108 -0.13 -7.88 9.99
CA ASP A 108 -0.12 -6.68 10.83
C ASP A 108 1.31 -6.19 11.11
N ARG A 109 2.25 -7.07 11.40
CA ARG A 109 3.67 -6.72 11.53
C ARG A 109 4.21 -6.08 10.26
N SER A 110 3.98 -6.69 9.11
CA SER A 110 4.39 -6.14 7.80
C SER A 110 3.82 -4.74 7.57
N ASN A 111 2.57 -4.48 7.97
CA ASN A 111 1.97 -3.16 7.88
C ASN A 111 2.60 -2.15 8.85
N GLN A 112 2.99 -2.56 10.05
CA GLN A 112 3.70 -1.67 11.00
C GLN A 112 5.10 -1.33 10.48
N ASP A 113 5.83 -2.33 10.00
CA ASP A 113 7.16 -2.14 9.42
C ASP A 113 7.11 -1.21 8.21
N ARG A 114 6.15 -1.43 7.31
CA ARG A 114 5.91 -0.53 6.18
C ARG A 114 5.66 0.91 6.63
N LYS A 115 4.84 1.13 7.67
CA LYS A 115 4.58 2.48 8.19
C LYS A 115 5.81 3.14 8.80
N ASN A 116 6.65 2.37 9.46
CA ASN A 116 7.89 2.88 10.06
C ASN A 116 8.89 3.28 8.97
N ILE A 117 9.08 2.41 7.98
CA ILE A 117 9.95 2.67 6.83
C ILE A 117 9.43 3.88 6.02
N ASP A 118 8.10 3.93 5.74
CA ASP A 118 7.48 5.06 5.06
C ASP A 118 7.78 6.40 5.76
N ARG A 119 7.64 6.46 7.09
CA ARG A 119 7.95 7.67 7.86
C ARG A 119 9.43 8.04 7.79
N SER A 120 10.33 7.07 7.97
CA SER A 120 11.77 7.30 7.91
C SER A 120 12.18 7.81 6.54
N VAL A 121 11.80 7.12 5.47
CA VAL A 121 12.16 7.49 4.09
C VAL A 121 11.55 8.83 3.68
N THR A 122 10.30 9.10 4.10
CA THR A 122 9.67 10.41 3.85
C THR A 122 10.43 11.53 4.55
N GLN A 123 10.85 11.32 5.80
CA GLN A 123 11.65 12.31 6.53
C GLN A 123 13.02 12.54 5.87
N GLU A 124 13.71 11.46 5.49
CA GLU A 124 14.97 11.56 4.75
C GLU A 124 14.82 12.36 3.45
N ALA A 125 13.74 12.14 2.71
CA ALA A 125 13.46 12.87 1.47
C ALA A 125 13.17 14.36 1.73
N HIS A 126 12.44 14.70 2.78
CA HIS A 126 12.23 16.08 3.20
C HIS A 126 13.55 16.75 3.63
N ASP A 127 14.33 16.08 4.47
CA ASP A 127 15.61 16.59 4.93
C ASP A 127 16.56 16.84 3.75
N PHE A 128 16.55 15.94 2.76
CA PHE A 128 17.34 16.14 1.55
C PHE A 128 16.93 17.40 0.80
N ILE A 129 15.63 17.64 0.60
CA ILE A 129 15.13 18.86 -0.09
C ILE A 129 15.47 20.11 0.73
N GLU A 130 15.31 20.06 2.05
CA GLU A 130 15.57 21.19 2.95
C GLU A 130 17.06 21.60 2.95
N HIS A 131 17.98 20.63 2.87
CA HIS A 131 19.42 20.88 2.81
C HIS A 131 19.92 21.30 1.41
N HIS A 132 19.04 21.30 0.39
CA HIS A 132 19.35 21.74 -0.97
C HIS A 132 18.42 22.86 -1.42
N PRO A 133 18.65 24.12 -0.99
CA PRO A 133 17.73 25.24 -1.24
C PRO A 133 17.36 25.41 -2.73
N GLN A 134 18.29 25.12 -3.65
CA GLN A 134 18.04 25.17 -5.09
C GLN A 134 16.90 24.23 -5.52
N MET A 135 16.66 23.15 -4.79
CA MET A 135 15.55 22.23 -5.10
C MET A 135 14.18 22.83 -4.78
N LYS A 136 14.12 23.79 -3.86
CA LYS A 136 12.84 24.44 -3.48
C LYS A 136 12.26 25.29 -4.59
N GLU A 137 13.12 25.84 -5.46
CA GLU A 137 12.72 26.70 -6.56
C GLU A 137 12.38 25.93 -7.86
N LEU A 138 12.67 24.62 -7.88
CA LEU A 138 12.40 23.80 -9.05
C LEU A 138 10.89 23.57 -9.25
N LYS A 139 10.47 23.48 -10.50
CA LYS A 139 9.08 23.17 -10.89
C LYS A 139 8.70 21.69 -10.75
N SER A 140 9.67 20.83 -10.51
CA SER A 140 9.50 19.40 -10.27
C SER A 140 10.48 18.92 -9.22
N THR A 141 10.19 17.77 -8.60
CA THR A 141 11.10 17.10 -7.67
C THR A 141 11.55 15.77 -8.29
N VAL A 142 12.86 15.55 -8.40
CA VAL A 142 13.43 14.25 -8.76
C VAL A 142 14.46 13.89 -7.71
N ILE A 143 14.22 12.79 -7.00
CA ILE A 143 15.11 12.31 -5.93
C ILE A 143 15.45 10.85 -6.18
N TYR A 144 16.71 10.51 -5.96
CA TYR A 144 17.23 9.15 -6.06
C TYR A 144 17.96 8.76 -4.78
N ASN A 145 17.61 7.60 -4.25
CA ASN A 145 18.40 6.95 -3.21
C ASN A 145 18.35 5.42 -3.43
N PRO A 146 19.50 4.78 -3.69
CA PRO A 146 19.58 3.35 -4.02
C PRO A 146 19.19 2.44 -2.85
N GLN A 147 19.13 2.96 -1.63
CA GLN A 147 18.79 2.17 -0.42
C GLN A 147 17.31 2.18 -0.08
N TRP A 148 16.50 3.00 -0.75
CA TRP A 148 15.07 3.02 -0.50
C TRP A 148 14.38 1.81 -1.11
N MET A 149 13.40 1.26 -0.41
CA MET A 149 12.63 0.12 -0.89
C MET A 149 11.68 0.52 -2.02
N LYS A 150 11.67 -0.25 -3.11
CA LYS A 150 10.78 -0.05 -4.27
C LYS A 150 9.30 0.07 -3.87
N GLY A 151 8.84 -0.76 -2.92
CA GLY A 151 7.45 -0.74 -2.44
C GLY A 151 7.03 0.53 -1.68
N ILE A 152 8.00 1.39 -1.30
CA ILE A 152 7.75 2.61 -0.49
C ILE A 152 7.85 3.89 -1.33
N VAL A 153 8.68 3.93 -2.37
CA VAL A 153 8.95 5.17 -3.13
C VAL A 153 7.68 5.83 -3.70
N GLY A 154 6.65 5.04 -4.02
CA GLY A 154 5.36 5.57 -4.50
C GLY A 154 4.57 6.31 -3.41
N ILE A 155 4.68 5.88 -2.16
CA ILE A 155 4.06 6.54 -1.01
C ILE A 155 4.81 7.85 -0.72
N VAL A 156 6.14 7.80 -0.72
CA VAL A 156 7.00 8.97 -0.52
C VAL A 156 6.72 10.03 -1.60
N ALA A 157 6.61 9.64 -2.88
CA ALA A 157 6.27 10.56 -3.95
C ALA A 157 4.91 11.27 -3.71
N SER A 158 3.90 10.54 -3.22
CA SER A 158 2.60 11.12 -2.88
C SER A 158 2.70 12.14 -1.73
N ARG A 159 3.46 11.83 -0.67
CA ARG A 159 3.66 12.74 0.47
C ARG A 159 4.44 14.00 0.10
N LEU A 160 5.44 13.87 -0.76
CA LEU A 160 6.18 15.03 -1.26
C LEU A 160 5.31 15.97 -2.09
N ILE A 161 4.36 15.43 -2.87
CA ILE A 161 3.36 16.25 -3.59
C ILE A 161 2.45 17.00 -2.61
N GLU A 162 2.00 16.36 -1.54
CA GLU A 162 1.17 17.03 -0.52
C GLU A 162 1.89 18.24 0.09
N THR A 163 3.22 18.16 0.22
CA THR A 163 4.03 19.23 0.82
C THR A 163 4.45 20.30 -0.20
N TYR A 164 4.95 19.89 -1.37
CA TYR A 164 5.60 20.82 -2.32
C TYR A 164 4.73 21.15 -3.54
N TYR A 165 3.60 20.48 -3.73
CA TYR A 165 2.59 20.66 -4.77
C TYR A 165 3.18 20.81 -6.19
N ARG A 166 4.02 19.88 -6.59
CA ARG A 166 4.65 19.84 -7.91
C ARG A 166 4.91 18.40 -8.37
N PRO A 167 5.04 18.15 -9.70
CA PRO A 167 5.35 16.81 -10.20
C PRO A 167 6.58 16.23 -9.51
N THR A 168 6.47 15.01 -9.04
CA THR A 168 7.51 14.38 -8.20
C THR A 168 7.82 12.98 -8.71
N VAL A 169 9.10 12.69 -8.87
CA VAL A 169 9.67 11.39 -9.23
C VAL A 169 10.61 10.95 -8.10
N VAL A 170 10.34 9.79 -7.53
CA VAL A 170 11.18 9.18 -6.50
C VAL A 170 11.76 7.88 -7.03
N LEU A 171 13.07 7.79 -7.06
CA LEU A 171 13.83 6.72 -7.69
C LEU A 171 14.62 5.93 -6.64
N THR A 172 14.81 4.64 -6.91
CA THR A 172 15.66 3.73 -6.14
C THR A 172 16.33 2.72 -7.05
N MET A 173 17.16 1.86 -6.49
CA MET A 173 17.75 0.72 -7.18
C MET A 173 16.96 -0.56 -6.87
N SER A 174 16.60 -1.32 -7.90
CA SER A 174 15.98 -2.64 -7.75
C SER A 174 16.43 -3.55 -8.90
N ASN A 175 16.91 -4.74 -8.55
CA ASN A 175 17.37 -5.75 -9.53
C ASN A 175 18.40 -5.20 -10.54
N GLY A 176 19.30 -4.33 -10.10
CA GLY A 176 20.33 -3.73 -10.96
C GLY A 176 19.84 -2.58 -11.85
N PHE A 177 18.57 -2.19 -11.75
CA PHE A 177 18.00 -1.10 -12.53
C PHE A 177 17.53 0.05 -11.63
N VAL A 178 17.71 1.28 -12.11
CA VAL A 178 17.05 2.43 -11.50
C VAL A 178 15.57 2.36 -11.80
N THR A 179 14.76 2.31 -10.77
CA THR A 179 13.32 2.21 -10.86
C THR A 179 12.68 3.17 -9.88
N GLY A 180 11.40 3.46 -10.02
CA GLY A 180 10.77 4.38 -9.09
C GLY A 180 9.29 4.57 -9.34
N SER A 181 8.77 5.61 -8.72
CA SER A 181 7.38 6.01 -8.88
C SER A 181 7.30 7.51 -9.10
N ALA A 182 6.37 7.90 -9.94
CA ALA A 182 6.11 9.29 -10.24
C ALA A 182 4.67 9.67 -9.87
N ARG A 183 4.48 10.89 -9.41
CA ARG A 183 3.17 11.46 -9.09
C ARG A 183 3.07 12.85 -9.71
N SER A 184 1.88 13.20 -10.19
CA SER A 184 1.60 14.48 -10.81
C SER A 184 0.65 15.33 -9.98
N VAL A 185 0.60 16.61 -10.31
CA VAL A 185 -0.40 17.57 -9.82
C VAL A 185 -1.47 17.81 -10.87
N PRO A 186 -2.68 18.27 -10.50
CA PRO A 186 -3.70 18.65 -11.46
C PRO A 186 -3.17 19.60 -12.55
N GLY A 187 -3.51 19.31 -13.79
CA GLY A 187 -3.13 20.15 -14.93
C GLY A 187 -1.75 19.87 -15.54
N PHE A 188 -0.99 18.88 -15.01
CA PHE A 188 0.28 18.47 -15.60
C PHE A 188 0.23 17.01 -16.01
N ASP A 189 0.42 16.71 -17.30
CA ASP A 189 0.52 15.35 -17.83
C ASP A 189 1.94 14.83 -17.70
N LEU A 190 2.19 14.11 -16.61
CA LEU A 190 3.50 13.55 -16.32
C LEU A 190 3.89 12.44 -17.30
N TYR A 191 2.91 11.70 -17.83
CA TYR A 191 3.18 10.62 -18.80
C TYR A 191 3.74 11.22 -20.09
N GLN A 192 3.06 12.21 -20.66
CA GLN A 192 3.56 12.90 -21.85
C GLN A 192 4.92 13.58 -21.62
N ALA A 193 5.12 14.16 -20.43
CA ALA A 193 6.41 14.77 -20.09
C ALA A 193 7.55 13.75 -20.08
N VAL A 194 7.36 12.56 -19.53
CA VAL A 194 8.37 11.48 -19.54
C VAL A 194 8.54 10.93 -20.96
N GLU A 195 7.46 10.69 -21.69
CA GLU A 195 7.49 10.17 -23.05
C GLU A 195 8.26 11.11 -24.01
N SER A 196 8.12 12.44 -23.83
CA SER A 196 8.87 13.41 -24.63
C SER A 196 10.37 13.43 -24.38
N CYS A 197 10.86 12.75 -23.32
CA CYS A 197 12.26 12.60 -22.99
C CYS A 197 12.81 11.20 -23.32
N ALA A 198 11.99 10.32 -23.88
CA ALA A 198 12.37 8.95 -24.24
C ALA A 198 12.89 8.93 -25.69
N ASP A 199 14.17 9.33 -25.90
CA ASP A 199 14.94 9.15 -27.14
C ASP A 199 15.93 7.99 -27.02
#